data_92ec99726c00ed71d3edf440b7f9c251
#
_entry.id   92ec99726c00ed71d3edf440b7f9c251
#
_cell.length_a   1.000
_cell.length_b   1.000
_cell.length_c   1.000
_cell.angle_alpha   90.00
_cell.angle_beta   90.00
_cell.angle_gamma   90.00
#
_symmetry.space_group_name_H-M   'P 1'
#
loop_
_entity.id
_entity.type
_entity.pdbx_description
1 polymer ?
#
loop_
_entity_poly.entity_id
_entity_poly.type
_entity_poly.pdbx_seq_one_letter_code
_entity_poly.pdbx_strand_id
1 'polypeptide(L)' 'MRERFSVMELTALRNDLLQSGIIDSREAAEVLQVFLMGRGYGVSPQAAIDAAGRVEMSGCSMPVLQHELENLALVM' A
#
# COMPACT_ATOMS: atom_id res chain seq x y z
N MET A 1 -19.42 -5.82 -7.01
CA MET A 1 -18.86 -4.91 -6.02
C MET A 1 -17.77 -4.05 -6.63
N ARG A 2 -17.76 -2.78 -6.29
CA ARG A 2 -16.81 -1.84 -6.89
C ARG A 2 -15.50 -1.83 -6.10
N GLU A 3 -14.41 -1.96 -6.81
CA GLU A 3 -13.09 -1.90 -6.20
C GLU A 3 -12.68 -0.45 -5.94
N ARG A 4 -12.06 -0.20 -4.80
CA ARG A 4 -11.59 1.14 -4.46
C ARG A 4 -10.39 1.55 -5.30
N PHE A 5 -9.59 0.58 -5.68
CA PHE A 5 -8.36 0.83 -6.44
C PHE A 5 -8.38 -0.05 -7.67
N SER A 6 -8.06 0.54 -8.82
CA SER A 6 -8.03 -0.21 -10.06
C SER A 6 -6.75 -1.03 -10.16
N VAL A 7 -6.77 -2.04 -11.03
CA VAL A 7 -5.58 -2.87 -11.27
C VAL A 7 -4.42 -2.01 -11.75
N MET A 8 -4.71 -1.02 -12.59
CA MET A 8 -3.67 -0.13 -13.11
C MET A 8 -3.01 0.67 -11.99
N GLU A 9 -3.80 1.16 -11.06
CA GLU A 9 -3.27 1.92 -9.92
C GLU A 9 -2.42 1.03 -9.03
N LEU A 10 -2.90 -0.18 -8.77
CA LEU A 10 -2.16 -1.12 -7.93
C LEU A 10 -0.85 -1.55 -8.60
N THR A 11 -0.89 -1.75 -9.92
CA THR A 11 0.31 -2.12 -10.66
C THR A 11 1.34 -1.01 -10.61
N ALA A 12 0.92 0.23 -10.77
CA ALA A 12 1.82 1.37 -10.69
C ALA A 12 2.44 1.48 -9.30
N LEU A 13 1.65 1.31 -8.26
CA LEU A 13 2.14 1.36 -6.89
C LEU A 13 3.12 0.23 -6.62
N ARG A 14 2.78 -0.97 -7.07
CA ARG A 14 3.67 -2.13 -6.92
C ARG A 14 5.00 -1.89 -7.61
N ASN A 15 4.96 -1.32 -8.81
CA ASN A 15 6.19 -1.01 -9.54
C ASN A 15 7.04 0.01 -8.78
N ASP A 16 6.41 1.02 -8.20
CA ASP A 16 7.14 2.00 -7.39
C ASP A 16 7.81 1.32 -6.19
N LEU A 17 7.08 0.42 -5.54
CA LEU A 17 7.65 -0.30 -4.40
C LEU A 17 8.84 -1.15 -4.80
N LEU A 18 8.75 -1.81 -5.95
CA LEU A 18 9.83 -2.68 -6.42
C LEU A 18 11.02 -1.90 -6.95
N GLN A 19 10.75 -0.80 -7.65
CA GLN A 19 11.82 0.00 -8.28
C GLN A 19 12.68 0.74 -7.27
N SER A 20 12.09 1.16 -6.17
CA SER A 20 12.84 1.90 -5.17
C SER A 20 13.81 1.01 -4.41
N GLY A 21 13.80 -0.29 -4.68
CA GLY A 21 14.69 -1.21 -3.98
C GLY A 21 14.39 -1.24 -2.50
N ILE A 22 13.12 -1.22 -2.16
CA ILE A 22 12.69 -1.13 -0.78
C ILE A 22 13.13 -2.36 0.00
N ILE A 23 13.93 -2.12 1.00
CA ILE A 23 14.42 -3.15 1.88
C ILE A 23 13.90 -2.96 3.29
N ASP A 24 13.10 -1.92 3.49
CA ASP A 24 12.68 -1.47 4.80
C ASP A 24 11.19 -1.17 4.74
N SER A 25 10.44 -1.76 5.66
CA SER A 25 8.99 -1.55 5.68
C SER A 25 8.62 -0.10 5.96
N ARG A 26 9.52 0.68 6.54
CA ARG A 26 9.27 2.09 6.79
C ARG A 26 9.18 2.87 5.48
N GLU A 27 10.10 2.61 4.56
CA GLU A 27 10.04 3.25 3.25
C GLU A 27 8.82 2.83 2.47
N ALA A 28 8.48 1.55 2.52
CA ALA A 28 7.28 1.05 1.89
C ALA A 28 6.05 1.72 2.48
N ALA A 29 6.04 1.92 3.79
CA ALA A 29 4.94 2.57 4.47
C ALA A 29 4.75 4.01 3.98
N GLU A 30 5.85 4.73 3.77
CA GLU A 30 5.77 6.10 3.25
C GLU A 30 5.12 6.11 1.86
N VAL A 31 5.50 5.18 1.01
CA VAL A 31 4.92 5.09 -0.33
C VAL A 31 3.42 4.83 -0.24
N LEU A 32 3.01 3.91 0.65
CA LEU A 32 1.61 3.61 0.83
C LEU A 32 0.85 4.80 1.38
N GLN A 33 1.43 5.53 2.34
CA GLN A 33 0.79 6.72 2.90
C GLN A 33 0.58 7.78 1.84
N VAL A 34 1.61 8.06 1.05
CA VAL A 34 1.53 9.08 0.01
C VAL A 34 0.47 8.71 -1.02
N PHE A 35 0.44 7.44 -1.39
CA PHE A 35 -0.55 6.96 -2.34
C PHE A 35 -1.98 7.19 -1.82
N LEU A 36 -2.23 6.84 -0.57
CA LEU A 36 -3.56 6.98 0.02
C LEU A 36 -3.90 8.43 0.28
N MET A 37 -2.94 9.24 0.69
CA MET A 37 -3.17 10.66 0.91
C MET A 37 -3.59 11.35 -0.37
N GLY A 38 -3.00 10.95 -1.49
CA GLY A 38 -3.37 11.49 -2.79
C GLY A 38 -4.80 11.18 -3.17
N ARG A 39 -5.41 10.22 -2.49
CA ARG A 39 -6.79 9.83 -2.74
C ARG A 39 -7.73 10.30 -1.63
N GLY A 40 -7.24 11.08 -0.70
CA GLY A 40 -8.06 11.63 0.36
C GLY A 40 -8.16 10.79 1.61
N TYR A 41 -7.33 9.77 1.74
CA TYR A 41 -7.32 8.92 2.94
C TYR A 41 -6.14 9.31 3.84
N GLY A 42 -6.44 9.62 5.09
CA GLY A 42 -5.39 9.90 6.08
C GLY A 42 -5.11 8.63 6.87
N VAL A 43 -3.91 8.10 6.75
CA VAL A 43 -3.52 6.84 7.37
C VAL A 43 -2.43 7.10 8.39
N SER A 44 -2.56 6.49 9.59
CA SER A 44 -1.53 6.66 10.59
C SER A 44 -0.23 5.98 10.16
N PRO A 45 0.92 6.53 10.56
CA PRO A 45 2.20 5.90 10.21
C PRO A 45 2.30 4.45 10.68
N GLN A 46 1.79 4.16 11.86
CA GLN A 46 1.87 2.81 12.40
C GLN A 46 1.06 1.83 11.57
N ALA A 47 -0.16 2.21 11.18
CA ALA A 47 -0.99 1.36 10.35
C ALA A 47 -0.33 1.09 9.00
N ALA A 48 0.30 2.12 8.43
CA ALA A 48 1.00 1.98 7.15
C ALA A 48 2.20 1.05 7.28
N ILE A 49 2.94 1.14 8.39
CA ILE A 49 4.10 0.28 8.62
C ILE A 49 3.66 -1.18 8.75
N ASP A 50 2.58 -1.42 9.47
CA ASP A 50 2.07 -2.79 9.64
C ASP A 50 1.63 -3.36 8.30
N ALA A 51 0.91 -2.57 7.50
CA ALA A 51 0.47 -3.01 6.18
C ALA A 51 1.67 -3.26 5.26
N ALA A 52 2.65 -2.38 5.30
CA ALA A 52 3.84 -2.52 4.48
C ALA A 52 4.60 -3.80 4.82
N GLY A 53 4.67 -4.13 6.10
CA GLY A 53 5.30 -5.37 6.53
C GLY A 53 4.61 -6.59 5.94
N ARG A 54 3.30 -6.59 5.94
CA ARG A 54 2.55 -7.71 5.38
C ARG A 54 2.72 -7.81 3.87
N VAL A 55 2.74 -6.67 3.18
CA VAL A 55 2.98 -6.65 1.74
C VAL A 55 4.37 -7.17 1.41
N GLU A 56 5.35 -6.73 2.19
CA GLU A 56 6.73 -7.15 1.98
C GLU A 56 6.88 -8.65 2.18
N MET A 57 6.26 -9.20 3.21
CA MET A 57 6.33 -10.63 3.49
C MET A 57 5.72 -11.48 2.38
N SER A 58 4.76 -10.91 1.66
CA SER A 58 4.12 -11.62 0.54
C SER A 58 4.87 -11.44 -0.78
N GLY A 59 5.97 -10.70 -0.78
CA GLY A 59 6.70 -10.41 -2.00
C GLY A 59 5.98 -9.44 -2.91
N CYS A 60 5.26 -8.48 -2.32
CA CYS A 60 4.49 -7.49 -3.05
C CYS A 60 3.43 -8.13 -3.94
N SER A 61 2.77 -9.16 -3.42
CA SER A 61 1.68 -9.82 -4.11
C SER A 61 0.53 -8.85 -4.35
N MET A 62 -0.02 -8.84 -5.57
CA MET A 62 -1.12 -7.94 -5.90
C MET A 62 -2.35 -8.14 -5.00
N PRO A 63 -2.81 -9.37 -4.75
CA PRO A 63 -3.96 -9.57 -3.87
C PRO A 63 -3.73 -9.05 -2.45
N VAL A 64 -2.53 -9.25 -1.92
CA VAL A 64 -2.21 -8.77 -0.58
C VAL A 64 -2.11 -7.25 -0.56
N LEU A 65 -1.49 -6.66 -1.57
CA LEU A 65 -1.37 -5.21 -1.67
C LEU A 65 -2.77 -4.57 -1.72
N GLN A 66 -3.65 -5.11 -2.55
CA GLN A 66 -5.01 -4.61 -2.66
C GLN A 66 -5.75 -4.73 -1.34
N HIS A 67 -5.63 -5.88 -0.69
CA HIS A 67 -6.30 -6.14 0.57
C HIS A 67 -5.84 -5.15 1.66
N GLU A 68 -4.54 -4.93 1.76
CA GLU A 68 -4.01 -4.03 2.78
C GLU A 68 -4.42 -2.59 2.53
N LEU A 69 -4.40 -2.15 1.27
CA LEU A 69 -4.83 -0.81 0.95
C LEU A 69 -6.31 -0.60 1.27
N GLU A 70 -7.13 -1.59 0.97
CA GLU A 70 -8.56 -1.49 1.26
C GLU A 70 -8.81 -1.46 2.74
N ASN A 71 -8.07 -2.24 3.51
CA ASN A 71 -8.18 -2.20 4.96
C ASN A 71 -7.79 -0.85 5.53
N LEU A 72 -6.72 -0.26 5.04
CA LEU A 72 -6.28 1.06 5.49
C LEU A 72 -7.33 2.12 5.18
N ALA A 73 -7.93 2.03 4.00
CA ALA A 73 -8.96 2.97 3.60
C ALA A 73 -10.23 2.83 4.45
N LEU A 74 -10.53 1.60 4.87
CA LEU A 74 -11.74 1.34 5.67
C LEU A 74 -11.62 1.79 7.12
N VAL A 75 -10.42 1.84 7.65
CA VAL A 75 -10.19 2.20 9.04
C VAL A 75 -10.54 3.66 9.31
N MET A 76 -10.66 4.43 8.27
CA MET A 76 -11.05 5.83 8.39
C MET A 76 -12.56 5.98 8.34
#